data_7e0ba46e1a1b9765964810ff00e55c3c
#
_entry.id   7e0ba46e1a1b9765964810ff00e55c3c
#
_cell.length_a   1.000
_cell.length_b   1.000
_cell.length_c   1.000
_cell.angle_alpha   90.00
_cell.angle_beta   90.00
_cell.angle_gamma   90.00
#
_symmetry.space_group_name_H-M   'P 1'
#
loop_
_entity.id
_entity.type
_entity.pdbx_description
1 polymer ?
#
loop_
_entity_poly.entity_id
_entity_poly.type
_entity_poly.pdbx_seq_one_letter_code
_entity_poly.pdbx_strand_id
1 'polypeptide(L)'
;MTNIDGAGREPVLEVRGLTKKFGDFVAVEDLSLMVRRGDVYGFLGPNGSGKSTTIRTILGLIKPTSGEVRVFGRPVGGPGGREGMAGFVDSPGFYGYLSARDNLKLLAAADKRKKDPPLLRVLETVGLVGREQDKVKTYSTGMKQRLAIAAALLREPEFLILDEPTNGLDPGGMRDIRALIRRLAGDGLTIFLSSHLLVEIEQLCNRVSVIGRGRLLAEGTLAEVVRGGNGHLSYRLVVGDAQQALRVLGDNSASGVEASRLGKETDRLGGMAGEEIRLSVGQEGAGPVVRELVAGGVEVRALVPVRPNLEDLFLELTEGGKR
;
A
#
# COMPACT_ATOMS: atom_id res chain seq x y z
N MET A 1 10.07 23.22 -4.39
CA MET A 1 9.91 22.85 -2.96
C MET A 1 8.42 22.63 -2.73
N THR A 2 7.92 21.45 -2.98
CA THR A 2 6.54 21.07 -2.78
C THR A 2 6.38 20.55 -1.35
N ASN A 3 5.51 21.21 -0.61
CA ASN A 3 5.19 20.92 0.80
C ASN A 3 4.71 19.47 0.94
N ILE A 4 5.50 18.60 1.56
CA ILE A 4 5.27 17.13 1.66
C ILE A 4 4.32 16.78 2.81
N ASP A 5 3.97 17.75 3.66
CA ASP A 5 3.06 17.55 4.78
C ASP A 5 1.61 17.66 4.32
N GLY A 6 0.96 16.52 4.09
CA GLY A 6 -0.46 16.42 3.69
C GLY A 6 -1.48 16.94 4.72
N ALA A 7 -1.06 17.61 5.78
CA ALA A 7 -1.94 18.06 6.87
C ALA A 7 -2.99 19.12 6.46
N GLY A 8 -2.80 19.80 5.32
CA GLY A 8 -3.73 20.82 4.81
C GLY A 8 -4.63 20.40 3.66
N ARG A 9 -4.51 19.16 3.13
CA ARG A 9 -5.30 18.69 2.00
C ARG A 9 -6.66 18.17 2.44
N GLU A 10 -7.70 18.46 1.63
CA GLU A 10 -9.07 18.02 1.88
C GLU A 10 -9.18 16.48 1.89
N PRO A 11 -9.90 15.88 2.88
CA PRO A 11 -10.16 14.45 2.90
C PRO A 11 -11.11 14.05 1.76
N VAL A 12 -10.72 13.04 0.99
CA VAL A 12 -11.52 12.42 -0.07
C VAL A 12 -12.24 11.19 0.44
N LEU A 13 -11.57 10.39 1.28
CA LEU A 13 -12.15 9.22 1.94
C LEU A 13 -11.89 9.31 3.44
N GLU A 14 -12.94 9.12 4.22
CA GLU A 14 -12.88 8.93 5.65
C GLU A 14 -13.57 7.62 6.02
N VAL A 15 -12.85 6.74 6.69
CA VAL A 15 -13.37 5.51 7.28
C VAL A 15 -13.20 5.64 8.79
N ARG A 16 -14.28 5.46 9.55
CA ARG A 16 -14.28 5.61 11.01
C ARG A 16 -14.91 4.40 11.67
N GLY A 17 -14.11 3.65 12.43
CA GLY A 17 -14.55 2.50 13.23
C GLY A 17 -15.23 1.40 12.40
N LEU A 18 -14.82 1.23 11.14
CA LEU A 18 -15.45 0.29 10.22
C LEU A 18 -15.32 -1.14 10.73
N THR A 19 -16.44 -1.77 10.98
CA THR A 19 -16.50 -3.20 11.29
C THR A 19 -17.44 -3.91 10.31
N LYS A 20 -16.98 -5.05 9.78
CA LYS A 20 -17.79 -5.93 8.93
C LYS A 20 -17.73 -7.37 9.38
N LYS A 21 -18.90 -7.91 9.70
CA LYS A 21 -19.09 -9.33 10.08
C LYS A 21 -19.93 -10.05 9.03
N PHE A 22 -19.63 -11.33 8.84
CA PHE A 22 -20.42 -12.29 8.06
C PHE A 22 -20.75 -13.48 8.97
N GLY A 23 -21.96 -13.48 9.54
CA GLY A 23 -22.27 -14.35 10.66
C GLY A 23 -21.31 -14.09 11.83
N ASP A 24 -20.67 -15.13 12.33
CA ASP A 24 -19.69 -15.03 13.41
C ASP A 24 -18.29 -14.61 12.96
N PHE A 25 -18.02 -14.64 11.65
CA PHE A 25 -16.71 -14.27 11.11
C PHE A 25 -16.56 -12.75 11.00
N VAL A 26 -15.55 -12.20 11.67
CA VAL A 26 -15.18 -10.78 11.63
C VAL A 26 -14.16 -10.58 10.53
N ALA A 27 -14.59 -10.03 9.39
CA ALA A 27 -13.72 -9.79 8.23
C ALA A 27 -12.93 -8.47 8.36
N VAL A 28 -13.51 -7.45 9.00
CA VAL A 28 -12.87 -6.16 9.30
C VAL A 28 -13.33 -5.73 10.69
N GLU A 29 -12.42 -5.23 11.51
CA GLU A 29 -12.68 -4.85 12.89
C GLU A 29 -12.06 -3.49 13.22
N ASP A 30 -12.93 -2.54 13.56
CA ASP A 30 -12.59 -1.18 14.03
C ASP A 30 -11.55 -0.46 13.16
N LEU A 31 -11.70 -0.57 11.82
CA LEU A 31 -10.78 0.04 10.86
C LEU A 31 -11.10 1.53 10.71
N SER A 32 -10.09 2.36 10.93
CA SER A 32 -10.15 3.80 10.67
C SER A 32 -8.98 4.22 9.80
N LEU A 33 -9.24 4.96 8.70
CA LEU A 33 -8.22 5.48 7.81
C LEU A 33 -8.72 6.73 7.07
N MET A 34 -7.77 7.52 6.52
CA MET A 34 -8.09 8.74 5.78
C MET A 34 -7.22 8.87 4.53
N VAL A 35 -7.89 9.10 3.38
CA VAL A 35 -7.24 9.42 2.10
C VAL A 35 -7.48 10.88 1.76
N ARG A 36 -6.43 11.60 1.39
CA ARG A 36 -6.50 13.02 1.05
C ARG A 36 -6.42 13.24 -0.46
N ARG A 37 -6.93 14.35 -0.93
CA ARG A 37 -6.89 14.73 -2.35
C ARG A 37 -5.45 14.71 -2.89
N GLY A 38 -5.27 14.01 -4.02
CA GLY A 38 -3.98 13.84 -4.69
C GLY A 38 -3.07 12.75 -4.07
N ASP A 39 -3.57 11.99 -3.09
CA ASP A 39 -2.84 10.81 -2.63
C ASP A 39 -2.90 9.67 -3.65
N VAL A 40 -1.79 8.95 -3.76
CA VAL A 40 -1.77 7.57 -4.21
C VAL A 40 -1.62 6.72 -2.96
N TYR A 41 -2.76 6.25 -2.46
CA TYR A 41 -2.85 5.59 -1.17
C TYR A 41 -2.82 4.07 -1.34
N GLY A 42 -1.85 3.41 -0.72
CA GLY A 42 -1.68 1.98 -0.72
C GLY A 42 -2.38 1.31 0.45
N PHE A 43 -3.10 0.23 0.19
CA PHE A 43 -3.74 -0.61 1.20
C PHE A 43 -3.11 -2.00 1.17
N LEU A 44 -2.06 -2.18 1.98
CA LEU A 44 -1.20 -3.36 1.99
C LEU A 44 -1.67 -4.40 2.98
N GLY A 45 -1.67 -5.66 2.60
CA GLY A 45 -1.99 -6.76 3.51
C GLY A 45 -1.96 -8.13 2.82
N PRO A 46 -1.79 -9.22 3.59
CA PRO A 46 -1.82 -10.57 3.02
C PRO A 46 -3.22 -10.93 2.48
N ASN A 47 -3.30 -12.03 1.74
CA ASN A 47 -4.57 -12.55 1.31
C ASN A 47 -5.43 -12.93 2.53
N GLY A 48 -6.73 -12.59 2.48
CA GLY A 48 -7.65 -12.81 3.60
C GLY A 48 -7.56 -11.78 4.74
N SER A 49 -6.72 -10.73 4.64
CA SER A 49 -6.62 -9.70 5.68
C SER A 49 -7.81 -8.73 5.76
N GLY A 50 -8.76 -8.80 4.84
CA GLY A 50 -9.95 -7.92 4.83
C GLY A 50 -9.92 -6.82 3.76
N LYS A 51 -8.89 -6.76 2.87
CA LYS A 51 -8.73 -5.71 1.84
C LYS A 51 -9.96 -5.57 0.94
N SER A 52 -10.33 -6.63 0.22
CA SER A 52 -11.48 -6.58 -0.71
C SER A 52 -12.80 -6.35 0.01
N THR A 53 -12.95 -6.80 1.26
CA THR A 53 -14.13 -6.50 2.10
C THR A 53 -14.21 -5.02 2.42
N THR A 54 -13.09 -4.41 2.81
CA THR A 54 -13.00 -2.97 3.05
C THR A 54 -13.33 -2.18 1.77
N ILE A 55 -12.70 -2.54 0.65
CA ILE A 55 -12.95 -1.89 -0.65
C ILE A 55 -14.41 -2.02 -1.08
N ARG A 56 -15.03 -3.21 -0.95
CA ARG A 56 -16.46 -3.38 -1.25
C ARG A 56 -17.34 -2.49 -0.38
N THR A 57 -16.96 -2.27 0.87
CA THR A 57 -17.69 -1.37 1.78
C THR A 57 -17.51 0.09 1.37
N ILE A 58 -16.28 0.50 1.00
CA ILE A 58 -15.99 1.86 0.52
C ILE A 58 -16.75 2.14 -0.79
N LEU A 59 -16.80 1.18 -1.70
CA LEU A 59 -17.58 1.30 -2.95
C LEU A 59 -19.10 1.23 -2.73
N GLY A 60 -19.56 0.97 -1.50
CA GLY A 60 -20.98 0.83 -1.17
C GLY A 60 -21.63 -0.41 -1.77
N LEU A 61 -20.85 -1.44 -2.09
CA LEU A 61 -21.31 -2.73 -2.58
C LEU A 61 -21.85 -3.62 -1.46
N ILE A 62 -21.32 -3.45 -0.26
CA ILE A 62 -21.80 -4.11 0.97
C ILE A 62 -21.95 -3.06 2.08
N LYS A 63 -22.92 -3.27 2.97
CA LYS A 63 -23.11 -2.41 4.14
C LYS A 63 -22.17 -2.80 5.27
N PRO A 64 -21.58 -1.83 6.01
CA PRO A 64 -20.84 -2.13 7.24
C PRO A 64 -21.78 -2.73 8.30
N THR A 65 -21.22 -3.46 9.25
CA THR A 65 -21.96 -3.91 10.46
C THR A 65 -22.03 -2.76 11.48
N SER A 66 -20.93 -2.00 11.61
CA SER A 66 -20.84 -0.75 12.38
C SER A 66 -19.77 0.16 11.80
N GLY A 67 -19.71 1.40 12.28
CA GLY A 67 -18.82 2.42 11.74
C GLY A 67 -19.39 3.14 10.53
N GLU A 68 -18.60 4.05 9.96
CA GLU A 68 -19.04 4.93 8.89
C GLU A 68 -17.97 5.06 7.82
N VAL A 69 -18.42 5.17 6.55
CA VAL A 69 -17.58 5.49 5.40
C VAL A 69 -18.14 6.74 4.73
N ARG A 70 -17.32 7.76 4.58
CA ARG A 70 -17.65 9.00 3.85
C ARG A 70 -16.70 9.22 2.69
N VAL A 71 -17.25 9.65 1.56
CA VAL A 71 -16.49 10.06 0.38
C VAL A 71 -16.89 11.51 0.06
N PHE A 72 -15.91 12.39 -0.08
CA PHE A 72 -16.12 13.84 -0.20
C PHE A 72 -17.07 14.39 0.89
N GLY A 73 -16.91 13.93 2.13
CA GLY A 73 -17.73 14.30 3.27
C GLY A 73 -19.14 13.70 3.31
N ARG A 74 -19.57 12.94 2.28
CA ARG A 74 -20.92 12.33 2.17
C ARG A 74 -20.89 10.85 2.55
N PRO A 75 -21.83 10.36 3.35
CA PRO A 75 -21.94 8.92 3.65
C PRO A 75 -22.16 8.10 2.37
N VAL A 76 -21.37 7.05 2.16
CA VAL A 76 -21.41 6.21 0.94
C VAL A 76 -22.78 5.54 0.74
N GLY A 77 -23.47 5.20 1.82
CA GLY A 77 -24.84 4.62 1.77
C GLY A 77 -25.96 5.63 1.55
N GLY A 78 -25.65 6.94 1.54
CA GLY A 78 -26.60 8.02 1.39
C GLY A 78 -26.72 8.57 -0.05
N PRO A 79 -27.65 9.50 -0.28
CA PRO A 79 -27.79 10.20 -1.55
C PRO A 79 -26.48 10.88 -1.96
N GLY A 80 -26.05 10.69 -3.21
CA GLY A 80 -24.81 11.30 -3.74
C GLY A 80 -23.50 10.78 -3.13
N GLY A 81 -23.54 9.85 -2.18
CA GLY A 81 -22.35 9.38 -1.47
C GLY A 81 -21.32 8.65 -2.32
N ARG A 82 -21.63 8.35 -3.57
CA ARG A 82 -20.73 7.73 -4.56
C ARG A 82 -20.41 8.63 -5.74
N GLU A 83 -20.80 9.89 -5.68
CA GLU A 83 -20.45 10.88 -6.70
C GLU A 83 -18.97 11.19 -6.65
N GLY A 84 -18.36 11.36 -7.83
CA GLY A 84 -16.91 11.60 -7.95
C GLY A 84 -16.02 10.39 -7.66
N MET A 85 -16.59 9.23 -7.28
CA MET A 85 -15.86 7.99 -7.02
C MET A 85 -16.19 6.94 -8.08
N ALA A 86 -15.16 6.24 -8.54
CA ALA A 86 -15.29 5.01 -9.32
C ALA A 86 -14.23 3.99 -8.92
N GLY A 87 -14.44 2.73 -9.28
CA GLY A 87 -13.48 1.68 -9.02
C GLY A 87 -14.07 0.31 -9.34
N PHE A 88 -13.26 -0.71 -9.13
CA PHE A 88 -13.67 -2.09 -9.26
C PHE A 88 -13.04 -2.96 -8.16
N VAL A 89 -13.70 -4.06 -7.88
CA VAL A 89 -13.20 -5.13 -7.01
C VAL A 89 -13.14 -6.37 -7.85
N ASP A 90 -12.07 -7.12 -7.73
CA ASP A 90 -11.76 -8.24 -8.60
C ASP A 90 -11.69 -7.84 -10.09
N SER A 91 -11.65 -8.80 -11.00
CA SER A 91 -11.68 -8.52 -12.44
C SER A 91 -13.11 -8.20 -12.88
N PRO A 92 -13.36 -7.06 -13.52
CA PRO A 92 -14.69 -6.75 -14.06
C PRO A 92 -15.19 -7.84 -15.01
N GLY A 93 -16.42 -8.24 -14.81
CA GLY A 93 -17.11 -9.22 -15.66
C GLY A 93 -17.48 -8.63 -17.01
N PHE A 94 -16.55 -8.57 -17.95
CA PHE A 94 -16.84 -8.17 -19.33
C PHE A 94 -17.47 -9.30 -20.13
N TYR A 95 -18.36 -8.95 -21.05
CA TYR A 95 -18.89 -9.89 -22.03
C TYR A 95 -17.78 -10.22 -23.05
N GLY A 96 -17.17 -11.40 -22.93
CA GLY A 96 -16.02 -11.79 -23.74
C GLY A 96 -16.31 -11.88 -25.25
N TYR A 97 -17.57 -12.08 -25.64
CA TYR A 97 -18.01 -12.13 -27.04
C TYR A 97 -18.24 -10.75 -27.67
N LEU A 98 -18.30 -9.70 -26.87
CA LEU A 98 -18.38 -8.31 -27.31
C LEU A 98 -17.00 -7.68 -27.44
N SER A 99 -16.92 -6.60 -28.23
CA SER A 99 -15.72 -5.77 -28.31
C SER A 99 -15.50 -4.97 -27.04
N ALA A 100 -14.28 -4.47 -26.81
CA ALA A 100 -14.01 -3.56 -25.70
C ALA A 100 -14.90 -2.32 -25.77
N ARG A 101 -15.04 -1.74 -26.96
CA ARG A 101 -15.90 -0.57 -27.20
C ARG A 101 -17.35 -0.85 -26.84
N ASP A 102 -17.89 -2.02 -27.21
CA ASP A 102 -19.28 -2.34 -26.93
C ASP A 102 -19.51 -2.65 -25.44
N ASN A 103 -18.54 -3.29 -24.77
CA ASN A 103 -18.58 -3.42 -23.30
C ASN A 103 -18.65 -2.05 -22.62
N LEU A 104 -17.78 -1.10 -23.02
CA LEU A 104 -17.78 0.25 -22.46
C LEU A 104 -19.09 1.00 -22.76
N LYS A 105 -19.68 0.85 -23.96
CA LYS A 105 -20.99 1.42 -24.30
C LYS A 105 -22.10 0.88 -23.40
N LEU A 106 -22.12 -0.43 -23.13
CA LEU A 106 -23.10 -1.05 -22.25
C LEU A 106 -22.99 -0.49 -20.83
N LEU A 107 -21.76 -0.38 -20.30
CA LEU A 107 -21.53 0.18 -18.96
C LEU A 107 -21.94 1.65 -18.90
N ALA A 108 -21.63 2.45 -19.92
CA ALA A 108 -22.04 3.83 -20.03
C ALA A 108 -23.57 3.99 -20.11
N ALA A 109 -24.25 3.13 -20.88
CA ALA A 109 -25.71 3.13 -20.99
C ALA A 109 -26.41 2.78 -19.67
N ALA A 110 -25.78 1.92 -18.84
CA ALA A 110 -26.26 1.61 -17.52
C ALA A 110 -26.11 2.79 -16.53
N ASP A 111 -25.16 3.71 -16.77
CA ASP A 111 -24.99 4.91 -15.99
C ASP A 111 -25.80 6.07 -16.61
N LYS A 112 -27.04 6.22 -16.14
CA LYS A 112 -28.01 7.21 -16.64
C LYS A 112 -27.56 8.69 -16.54
N ARG A 113 -26.37 8.96 -15.96
CA ARG A 113 -25.89 10.31 -15.67
C ARG A 113 -25.21 11.00 -16.85
N LYS A 114 -24.71 10.24 -17.85
CA LYS A 114 -24.01 10.81 -19.02
C LYS A 114 -24.69 10.45 -20.33
N LYS A 115 -25.04 11.50 -21.09
CA LYS A 115 -25.60 11.33 -22.44
C LYS A 115 -24.54 11.00 -23.49
N ASP A 116 -23.29 11.46 -23.28
CA ASP A 116 -22.16 11.22 -24.20
C ASP A 116 -20.91 10.81 -23.40
N PRO A 117 -20.68 9.52 -23.22
CA PRO A 117 -19.54 9.03 -22.47
C PRO A 117 -18.23 9.16 -23.28
N PRO A 118 -17.09 9.54 -22.66
CA PRO A 118 -15.83 9.80 -23.34
C PRO A 118 -15.10 8.51 -23.76
N LEU A 119 -15.76 7.66 -24.56
CA LEU A 119 -15.27 6.32 -24.90
C LEU A 119 -13.88 6.32 -25.55
N LEU A 120 -13.67 7.19 -26.55
CA LEU A 120 -12.37 7.26 -27.23
C LEU A 120 -11.28 7.75 -26.27
N ARG A 121 -11.55 8.81 -25.51
CA ARG A 121 -10.63 9.38 -24.55
C ARG A 121 -10.17 8.36 -23.50
N VAL A 122 -11.10 7.56 -22.94
CA VAL A 122 -10.72 6.55 -21.94
C VAL A 122 -9.91 5.41 -22.57
N LEU A 123 -10.22 5.01 -23.81
CA LEU A 123 -9.45 4.00 -24.54
C LEU A 123 -8.03 4.49 -24.87
N GLU A 124 -7.88 5.76 -25.26
CA GLU A 124 -6.58 6.41 -25.44
C GLU A 124 -5.80 6.45 -24.12
N THR A 125 -6.46 6.89 -23.05
CA THR A 125 -5.85 6.97 -21.73
C THR A 125 -5.27 5.63 -21.27
N VAL A 126 -5.94 4.51 -21.54
CA VAL A 126 -5.46 3.18 -21.14
C VAL A 126 -4.63 2.47 -22.19
N GLY A 127 -4.38 3.09 -23.35
CA GLY A 127 -3.57 2.52 -24.45
C GLY A 127 -4.22 1.31 -25.13
N LEU A 128 -5.55 1.36 -25.36
CA LEU A 128 -6.32 0.32 -26.06
C LEU A 128 -6.82 0.78 -27.44
N VAL A 129 -6.37 1.92 -27.95
CA VAL A 129 -6.66 2.36 -29.31
C VAL A 129 -6.08 1.37 -30.32
N GLY A 130 -6.82 1.10 -31.40
CA GLY A 130 -6.48 0.09 -32.41
C GLY A 130 -6.84 -1.35 -32.01
N ARG A 131 -7.29 -1.56 -30.79
CA ARG A 131 -7.76 -2.86 -30.31
C ARG A 131 -9.21 -2.81 -29.78
N GLU A 132 -9.83 -1.64 -29.82
CA GLU A 132 -11.16 -1.38 -29.27
C GLU A 132 -12.29 -2.18 -29.91
N GLN A 133 -12.10 -2.64 -31.15
CA GLN A 133 -13.05 -3.48 -31.88
C GLN A 133 -12.83 -4.98 -31.65
N ASP A 134 -11.70 -5.37 -31.04
CA ASP A 134 -11.41 -6.77 -30.76
C ASP A 134 -12.30 -7.30 -29.64
N LYS A 135 -12.70 -8.58 -29.75
CA LYS A 135 -13.49 -9.25 -28.71
C LYS A 135 -12.68 -9.40 -27.42
N VAL A 136 -13.28 -9.05 -26.29
CA VAL A 136 -12.57 -9.08 -25.00
C VAL A 136 -12.06 -10.48 -24.61
N LYS A 137 -12.66 -11.57 -25.14
CA LYS A 137 -12.12 -12.92 -24.95
C LYS A 137 -10.70 -13.10 -25.50
N THR A 138 -10.28 -12.30 -26.48
CA THR A 138 -8.94 -12.37 -27.08
C THR A 138 -7.92 -11.47 -26.37
N TYR A 139 -8.35 -10.70 -25.37
CA TYR A 139 -7.48 -9.81 -24.61
C TYR A 139 -6.60 -10.59 -23.64
N SER A 140 -5.34 -10.16 -23.51
CA SER A 140 -4.46 -10.58 -22.41
C SER A 140 -5.01 -10.10 -21.06
N THR A 141 -4.53 -10.67 -19.97
CA THR A 141 -4.90 -10.23 -18.62
C THR A 141 -4.62 -8.73 -18.42
N GLY A 142 -3.46 -8.24 -18.89
CA GLY A 142 -3.11 -6.81 -18.84
C GLY A 142 -4.05 -5.92 -19.65
N MET A 143 -4.48 -6.36 -20.84
CA MET A 143 -5.47 -5.62 -21.63
C MET A 143 -6.85 -5.58 -20.94
N LYS A 144 -7.28 -6.68 -20.30
CA LYS A 144 -8.51 -6.71 -19.51
C LYS A 144 -8.43 -5.77 -18.32
N GLN A 145 -7.28 -5.72 -17.65
CA GLN A 145 -7.06 -4.81 -16.53
C GLN A 145 -7.09 -3.33 -16.96
N ARG A 146 -6.46 -2.99 -18.12
CA ARG A 146 -6.58 -1.65 -18.69
C ARG A 146 -8.02 -1.32 -19.07
N LEU A 147 -8.78 -2.27 -19.62
CA LEU A 147 -10.19 -2.08 -19.91
C LEU A 147 -11.02 -1.85 -18.65
N ALA A 148 -10.67 -2.50 -17.52
CA ALA A 148 -11.29 -2.27 -16.22
C ALA A 148 -11.08 -0.84 -15.72
N ILE A 149 -9.85 -0.34 -15.86
CA ILE A 149 -9.54 1.05 -15.53
C ILE A 149 -10.30 2.00 -16.47
N ALA A 150 -10.36 1.72 -17.78
CA ALA A 150 -11.15 2.50 -18.72
C ALA A 150 -12.64 2.56 -18.34
N ALA A 151 -13.22 1.44 -17.93
CA ALA A 151 -14.60 1.38 -17.46
C ALA A 151 -14.86 2.27 -16.23
N ALA A 152 -13.93 2.30 -15.28
CA ALA A 152 -14.02 3.20 -14.13
C ALA A 152 -13.88 4.67 -14.54
N LEU A 153 -12.97 4.98 -15.47
CA LEU A 153 -12.73 6.34 -15.98
C LEU A 153 -13.89 6.91 -16.79
N LEU A 154 -14.82 6.09 -17.32
CA LEU A 154 -16.03 6.58 -17.99
C LEU A 154 -16.85 7.55 -17.16
N ARG A 155 -16.76 7.41 -15.82
CA ARG A 155 -17.48 8.26 -14.87
C ARG A 155 -16.76 9.57 -14.58
N GLU A 156 -15.56 9.78 -15.13
CA GLU A 156 -14.66 10.92 -14.86
C GLU A 156 -14.52 11.15 -13.34
N PRO A 157 -14.03 10.15 -12.60
CA PRO A 157 -13.95 10.24 -11.15
C PRO A 157 -12.84 11.20 -10.72
N GLU A 158 -13.01 11.80 -9.54
CA GLU A 158 -11.95 12.48 -8.80
C GLU A 158 -11.20 11.52 -7.85
N PHE A 159 -11.84 10.37 -7.54
CA PHE A 159 -11.31 9.32 -6.68
C PHE A 159 -11.48 7.95 -7.32
N LEU A 160 -10.36 7.26 -7.55
CA LEU A 160 -10.30 5.95 -8.21
C LEU A 160 -9.86 4.88 -7.22
N ILE A 161 -10.63 3.79 -7.14
CA ILE A 161 -10.36 2.65 -6.27
C ILE A 161 -10.04 1.41 -7.10
N LEU A 162 -8.87 0.80 -6.86
CA LEU A 162 -8.35 -0.33 -7.60
C LEU A 162 -8.02 -1.48 -6.64
N ASP A 163 -8.72 -2.60 -6.75
CA ASP A 163 -8.43 -3.80 -5.97
C ASP A 163 -7.44 -4.69 -6.73
N GLU A 164 -6.21 -4.84 -6.18
CA GLU A 164 -5.14 -5.68 -6.73
C GLU A 164 -4.87 -5.44 -8.24
N PRO A 165 -4.62 -4.19 -8.72
CA PRO A 165 -4.64 -3.85 -10.14
C PRO A 165 -3.57 -4.55 -10.99
N THR A 166 -2.55 -5.13 -10.39
CA THR A 166 -1.44 -5.81 -11.07
C THR A 166 -1.46 -7.33 -10.88
N ASN A 167 -2.45 -7.84 -10.13
CA ASN A 167 -2.52 -9.27 -9.83
C ASN A 167 -2.68 -10.12 -11.09
N GLY A 168 -1.88 -11.19 -11.19
CA GLY A 168 -1.91 -12.12 -12.34
C GLY A 168 -1.30 -11.57 -13.63
N LEU A 169 -0.59 -10.44 -13.58
CA LEU A 169 0.14 -9.88 -14.71
C LEU A 169 1.58 -10.39 -14.77
N ASP A 170 2.10 -10.48 -15.98
CA ASP A 170 3.53 -10.65 -16.20
C ASP A 170 4.29 -9.35 -15.85
N PRO A 171 5.63 -9.40 -15.68
CA PRO A 171 6.41 -8.21 -15.30
C PRO A 171 6.26 -7.02 -16.26
N GLY A 172 5.99 -7.28 -17.55
CA GLY A 172 5.72 -6.24 -18.55
C GLY A 172 4.38 -5.54 -18.28
N GLY A 173 3.31 -6.31 -18.12
CA GLY A 173 1.99 -5.81 -17.79
C GLY A 173 1.94 -5.06 -16.46
N MET A 174 2.67 -5.53 -15.44
CA MET A 174 2.81 -4.83 -14.16
C MET A 174 3.44 -3.44 -14.35
N ARG A 175 4.52 -3.34 -15.13
CA ARG A 175 5.15 -2.04 -15.44
C ARG A 175 4.19 -1.09 -16.14
N ASP A 176 3.43 -1.59 -17.10
CA ASP A 176 2.48 -0.80 -17.88
C ASP A 176 1.33 -0.27 -17.02
N ILE A 177 0.76 -1.11 -16.15
CA ILE A 177 -0.30 -0.68 -15.21
C ILE A 177 0.24 0.35 -14.22
N ARG A 178 1.45 0.16 -13.70
CA ARG A 178 2.09 1.15 -12.82
C ARG A 178 2.33 2.48 -13.52
N ALA A 179 2.79 2.46 -14.77
CA ALA A 179 2.95 3.67 -15.57
C ALA A 179 1.62 4.39 -15.80
N LEU A 180 0.54 3.64 -16.06
CA LEU A 180 -0.80 4.18 -16.19
C LEU A 180 -1.28 4.84 -14.89
N ILE A 181 -1.13 4.16 -13.74
CA ILE A 181 -1.52 4.69 -12.43
C ILE A 181 -0.76 5.98 -12.10
N ARG A 182 0.56 6.02 -12.35
CA ARG A 182 1.37 7.24 -12.14
C ARG A 182 0.91 8.40 -13.01
N ARG A 183 0.58 8.14 -14.28
CA ARG A 183 0.06 9.17 -15.18
C ARG A 183 -1.27 9.72 -14.68
N LEU A 184 -2.22 8.86 -14.32
CA LEU A 184 -3.52 9.26 -13.79
C LEU A 184 -3.38 10.09 -12.49
N ALA A 185 -2.47 9.71 -11.61
CA ALA A 185 -2.15 10.49 -10.41
C ALA A 185 -1.51 11.84 -10.75
N GLY A 186 -0.60 11.87 -11.74
CA GLY A 186 -0.01 13.11 -12.27
C GLY A 186 -1.02 14.06 -12.87
N ASP A 187 -2.11 13.54 -13.43
CA ASP A 187 -3.25 14.29 -13.96
C ASP A 187 -4.22 14.78 -12.83
N GLY A 188 -3.86 14.56 -11.56
CA GLY A 188 -4.58 15.05 -10.38
C GLY A 188 -5.60 14.07 -9.79
N LEU A 189 -5.69 12.85 -10.28
CA LEU A 189 -6.60 11.83 -9.74
C LEU A 189 -6.10 11.33 -8.39
N THR A 190 -6.99 11.30 -7.39
CA THR A 190 -6.73 10.61 -6.13
C THR A 190 -6.94 9.12 -6.32
N ILE A 191 -5.99 8.29 -5.89
CA ILE A 191 -6.04 6.85 -6.13
C ILE A 191 -5.89 6.09 -4.82
N PHE A 192 -6.77 5.13 -4.59
CA PHE A 192 -6.68 4.12 -3.55
C PHE A 192 -6.47 2.77 -4.21
N LEU A 193 -5.39 2.09 -3.89
CA LEU A 193 -5.13 0.76 -4.44
C LEU A 193 -4.77 -0.24 -3.35
N SER A 194 -5.29 -1.45 -3.47
CA SER A 194 -4.85 -2.58 -2.64
C SER A 194 -3.73 -3.36 -3.33
N SER A 195 -2.83 -3.90 -2.54
CA SER A 195 -1.84 -4.88 -2.98
C SER A 195 -1.41 -5.78 -1.83
N HIS A 196 -0.98 -6.98 -2.15
CA HIS A 196 -0.23 -7.84 -1.24
C HIS A 196 1.29 -7.77 -1.53
N LEU A 197 1.69 -7.06 -2.59
CA LEU A 197 3.08 -6.89 -3.02
C LEU A 197 3.61 -5.54 -2.56
N LEU A 198 4.55 -5.60 -1.65
CA LEU A 198 5.18 -4.44 -1.06
C LEU A 198 5.88 -3.54 -2.08
N VAL A 199 6.63 -4.15 -3.00
CA VAL A 199 7.38 -3.44 -4.05
C VAL A 199 6.46 -2.54 -4.90
N GLU A 200 5.19 -2.91 -5.05
CA GLU A 200 4.22 -2.07 -5.77
C GLU A 200 3.84 -0.83 -4.99
N ILE A 201 3.59 -1.01 -3.68
CA ILE A 201 3.27 0.09 -2.77
C ILE A 201 4.43 1.09 -2.72
N GLU A 202 5.66 0.59 -2.58
CA GLU A 202 6.87 1.44 -2.57
C GLU A 202 7.05 2.25 -3.85
N GLN A 203 6.69 1.67 -4.99
CA GLN A 203 6.87 2.32 -6.29
C GLN A 203 5.74 3.29 -6.66
N LEU A 204 4.54 3.13 -6.12
CA LEU A 204 3.36 3.87 -6.54
C LEU A 204 2.85 4.86 -5.51
N CYS A 205 2.92 4.49 -4.22
CA CYS A 205 2.16 5.17 -3.18
C CYS A 205 3.00 6.19 -2.42
N ASN A 206 2.37 7.30 -2.04
CA ASN A 206 2.97 8.30 -1.13
C ASN A 206 2.52 8.07 0.32
N ARG A 207 1.37 7.43 0.51
CA ARG A 207 0.84 7.02 1.82
C ARG A 207 0.39 5.57 1.78
N VAL A 208 0.43 4.90 2.93
CA VAL A 208 0.08 3.48 3.04
C VAL A 208 -0.60 3.18 4.38
N SER A 209 -1.56 2.27 4.33
CA SER A 209 -2.05 1.53 5.50
C SER A 209 -1.69 0.06 5.35
N VAL A 210 -1.24 -0.54 6.43
CA VAL A 210 -1.01 -1.98 6.55
C VAL A 210 -2.15 -2.62 7.32
N ILE A 211 -2.81 -3.62 6.73
CA ILE A 211 -3.92 -4.35 7.36
C ILE A 211 -3.52 -5.82 7.58
N GLY A 212 -3.84 -6.34 8.77
CA GLY A 212 -3.69 -7.76 9.11
C GLY A 212 -4.87 -8.25 9.94
N ARG A 213 -5.41 -9.43 9.61
CA ARG A 213 -6.55 -10.06 10.31
C ARG A 213 -7.73 -9.11 10.56
N GLY A 214 -8.05 -8.29 9.57
CA GLY A 214 -9.17 -7.35 9.64
C GLY A 214 -8.90 -6.06 10.41
N ARG A 215 -7.70 -5.85 10.96
CA ARG A 215 -7.33 -4.67 11.75
C ARG A 215 -6.25 -3.84 11.08
N LEU A 216 -6.27 -2.54 11.31
CA LEU A 216 -5.19 -1.64 10.89
C LEU A 216 -3.98 -1.88 11.80
N LEU A 217 -2.82 -2.14 11.21
CA LEU A 217 -1.57 -2.39 11.91
C LEU A 217 -0.66 -1.16 11.90
N ALA A 218 -0.63 -0.43 10.79
CA ALA A 218 0.13 0.80 10.63
C ALA A 218 -0.51 1.70 9.57
N GLU A 219 -0.35 3.03 9.70
CA GLU A 219 -0.76 4.02 8.71
C GLU A 219 0.20 5.21 8.73
N GLY A 220 0.50 5.76 7.56
CA GLY A 220 1.33 6.94 7.44
C GLY A 220 1.83 7.20 6.02
N THR A 221 2.75 8.12 5.87
CA THR A 221 3.58 8.18 4.67
C THR A 221 4.43 6.91 4.59
N LEU A 222 4.87 6.57 3.38
CA LEU A 222 5.73 5.41 3.19
C LEU A 222 6.97 5.47 4.10
N ALA A 223 7.57 6.66 4.24
CA ALA A 223 8.73 6.89 5.09
C ALA A 223 8.44 6.68 6.60
N GLU A 224 7.26 7.09 7.07
CA GLU A 224 6.83 6.90 8.47
C GLU A 224 6.60 5.42 8.79
N VAL A 225 5.88 4.71 7.91
CA VAL A 225 5.59 3.29 8.08
C VAL A 225 6.87 2.46 8.01
N VAL A 226 7.77 2.77 7.07
CA VAL A 226 9.09 2.11 6.96
C VAL A 226 9.96 2.36 8.20
N ARG A 227 9.85 3.53 8.84
CA ARG A 227 10.58 3.82 10.09
C ARG A 227 9.98 3.14 11.33
N GLY A 228 8.90 2.37 11.18
CA GLY A 228 8.32 1.58 12.28
C GLY A 228 7.52 2.40 13.30
N GLY A 229 6.93 3.54 12.91
CA GLY A 229 6.03 4.32 13.80
C GLY A 229 6.65 4.88 15.09
N ASN A 230 7.68 4.27 15.62
CA ASN A 230 8.34 4.63 16.89
C ASN A 230 9.63 5.46 16.69
N GLY A 231 9.96 5.85 15.44
CA GLY A 231 11.16 6.66 15.17
C GLY A 231 12.49 5.94 15.42
N HIS A 232 12.49 4.62 15.59
CA HIS A 232 13.69 3.84 15.78
C HIS A 232 14.42 3.64 14.43
N LEU A 233 15.73 3.88 14.45
CA LEU A 233 16.62 3.62 13.32
C LEU A 233 17.29 2.26 13.54
N SER A 234 17.21 1.38 12.54
CA SER A 234 17.87 0.08 12.58
C SER A 234 19.23 0.14 11.90
N TYR A 235 20.23 -0.47 12.51
CA TYR A 235 21.58 -0.59 11.97
C TYR A 235 22.05 -2.04 12.06
N ARG A 236 22.85 -2.46 11.09
CA ARG A 236 23.65 -3.68 11.16
C ARG A 236 25.05 -3.26 11.58
N LEU A 237 25.46 -3.79 12.71
CA LEU A 237 26.78 -3.54 13.29
C LEU A 237 27.63 -4.81 13.13
N VAL A 238 28.82 -4.67 12.55
CA VAL A 238 29.83 -5.74 12.46
C VAL A 238 30.87 -5.49 13.53
N VAL A 239 31.05 -6.44 14.44
CA VAL A 239 31.97 -6.36 15.57
C VAL A 239 32.93 -7.52 15.61
N GLY A 240 34.02 -7.39 16.36
CA GLY A 240 34.97 -8.48 16.59
C GLY A 240 34.39 -9.59 17.47
N ASP A 241 33.62 -9.21 18.51
CA ASP A 241 32.96 -10.14 19.46
C ASP A 241 31.55 -9.61 19.81
N ALA A 242 30.54 -10.35 19.36
CA ALA A 242 29.13 -9.99 19.59
C ALA A 242 28.71 -10.18 21.05
N GLN A 243 29.31 -11.12 21.78
CA GLN A 243 28.96 -11.32 23.19
C GLN A 243 29.48 -10.16 24.06
N GLN A 244 30.69 -9.67 23.77
CA GLN A 244 31.22 -8.50 24.45
C GLN A 244 30.38 -7.28 24.14
N ALA A 245 30.01 -7.05 22.87
CA ALA A 245 29.17 -5.94 22.45
C ALA A 245 27.81 -5.95 23.14
N LEU A 246 27.14 -7.12 23.19
CA LEU A 246 25.84 -7.27 23.86
C LEU A 246 25.92 -7.04 25.37
N ARG A 247 27.03 -7.41 26.03
CA ARG A 247 27.25 -7.10 27.45
C ARG A 247 27.37 -5.60 27.70
N VAL A 248 28.20 -4.89 26.89
CA VAL A 248 28.36 -3.43 26.98
C VAL A 248 27.04 -2.72 26.79
N LEU A 249 26.20 -3.17 25.85
CA LEU A 249 24.88 -2.57 25.58
C LEU A 249 23.83 -2.97 26.61
N GLY A 250 23.92 -4.18 27.21
CA GLY A 250 22.96 -4.68 28.19
C GLY A 250 23.12 -4.06 29.59
N ASP A 251 24.34 -3.67 29.97
CA ASP A 251 24.62 -3.01 31.26
C ASP A 251 24.10 -1.56 31.33
N ASN A 252 23.79 -0.94 30.18
CA ASN A 252 23.35 0.45 30.07
C ASN A 252 21.93 0.61 29.46
N SER A 253 20.96 -0.11 30.01
CA SER A 253 19.54 -0.10 29.58
C SER A 253 18.81 1.27 29.57
N ALA A 254 19.53 2.38 29.83
CA ALA A 254 18.97 3.73 29.89
C ALA A 254 18.71 4.39 28.53
N SER A 255 19.23 3.83 27.41
CA SER A 255 19.26 4.51 26.11
C SER A 255 18.20 4.04 25.09
N GLY A 256 17.25 3.16 25.45
CA GLY A 256 16.24 2.68 24.50
C GLY A 256 16.85 1.94 23.29
N VAL A 257 17.98 1.27 23.48
CA VAL A 257 18.70 0.50 22.47
C VAL A 257 18.29 -0.95 22.59
N GLU A 258 17.72 -1.51 21.51
CA GLU A 258 17.50 -2.95 21.41
C GLU A 258 18.60 -3.55 20.53
N ALA A 259 19.31 -4.54 21.04
CA ALA A 259 20.37 -5.25 20.33
C ALA A 259 20.08 -6.76 20.27
N SER A 260 20.16 -7.36 19.08
CA SER A 260 20.00 -8.79 18.90
C SER A 260 21.07 -9.36 17.96
N ARG A 261 21.52 -10.60 18.25
CA ARG A 261 22.53 -11.30 17.43
C ARG A 261 21.90 -11.84 16.16
N LEU A 262 22.50 -11.56 14.98
CA LEU A 262 22.03 -12.01 13.66
C LEU A 262 22.72 -13.27 13.13
N GLY A 263 23.53 -13.98 13.93
CA GLY A 263 24.24 -15.18 13.46
C GLY A 263 25.56 -14.88 12.73
N LYS A 264 26.34 -15.93 12.42
CA LYS A 264 27.57 -15.81 11.63
C LYS A 264 27.23 -15.88 10.14
N GLU A 265 27.13 -14.75 9.48
CA GLU A 265 27.06 -14.72 8.01
C GLU A 265 28.30 -14.00 7.47
N THR A 266 29.25 -14.80 6.96
CA THR A 266 30.63 -14.39 6.65
C THR A 266 30.84 -13.81 5.25
N ASP A 267 29.78 -13.51 4.44
CA ASP A 267 30.03 -13.34 2.99
C ASP A 267 29.30 -12.19 2.26
N ARG A 268 28.64 -11.24 2.93
CA ARG A 268 27.84 -10.23 2.19
C ARG A 268 28.32 -8.78 2.26
N LEU A 269 29.32 -8.47 3.07
CA LEU A 269 29.86 -7.09 3.18
C LEU A 269 31.37 -7.04 2.85
N GLY A 270 31.74 -7.35 1.60
CA GLY A 270 33.08 -7.02 1.11
C GLY A 270 34.24 -7.74 1.83
N GLY A 271 34.06 -8.94 2.38
CA GLY A 271 35.14 -9.73 2.95
C GLY A 271 35.56 -9.34 4.37
N MET A 272 34.80 -8.54 5.11
CA MET A 272 35.07 -8.24 6.52
C MET A 272 34.59 -9.37 7.42
N ALA A 273 35.52 -10.15 7.96
CA ALA A 273 35.22 -11.18 8.96
C ALA A 273 34.77 -10.52 10.27
N GLY A 274 33.61 -10.90 10.81
CA GLY A 274 33.07 -10.35 12.07
C GLY A 274 31.74 -11.01 12.43
N GLU A 275 31.27 -10.69 13.64
CA GLU A 275 29.93 -11.09 14.08
C GLU A 275 28.94 -9.94 13.89
N GLU A 276 27.73 -10.25 13.43
CA GLU A 276 26.71 -9.25 13.13
C GLU A 276 25.71 -9.10 14.27
N ILE A 277 25.42 -7.84 14.62
CA ILE A 277 24.40 -7.46 15.59
C ILE A 277 23.41 -6.50 14.91
N ARG A 278 22.12 -6.73 15.10
CA ARG A 278 21.09 -5.73 14.77
C ARG A 278 20.96 -4.76 15.94
N LEU A 279 21.06 -3.47 15.65
CA LEU A 279 20.81 -2.39 16.61
C LEU A 279 19.53 -1.67 16.21
N SER A 280 18.64 -1.43 17.17
CA SER A 280 17.51 -0.51 17.05
C SER A 280 17.76 0.66 18.00
N VAL A 281 17.88 1.89 17.47
CA VAL A 281 18.21 3.08 18.24
C VAL A 281 17.19 4.18 18.00
N GLY A 282 16.96 5.02 19.01
CA GLY A 282 16.05 6.16 18.89
C GLY A 282 16.57 7.25 17.96
N GLN A 283 15.90 8.40 17.93
CA GLN A 283 16.18 9.53 17.02
C GLN A 283 17.60 10.11 17.13
N GLU A 284 18.32 9.88 18.24
CA GLU A 284 19.70 10.31 18.43
C GLU A 284 20.69 9.57 17.52
N GLY A 285 20.25 8.51 16.86
CA GLY A 285 21.05 7.70 15.93
C GLY A 285 22.06 6.80 16.63
N ALA A 286 22.88 6.10 15.82
CA ALA A 286 23.84 5.11 16.32
C ALA A 286 25.13 5.71 16.89
N GLY A 287 25.35 7.02 16.75
CA GLY A 287 26.60 7.68 17.19
C GLY A 287 26.93 7.48 18.67
N PRO A 288 26.01 7.71 19.60
CA PRO A 288 26.22 7.45 21.03
C PRO A 288 26.57 5.98 21.30
N VAL A 289 25.83 5.06 20.68
CA VAL A 289 25.99 3.61 20.85
C VAL A 289 27.37 3.12 20.39
N VAL A 290 27.84 3.62 19.24
CA VAL A 290 29.18 3.29 18.73
C VAL A 290 30.26 3.79 19.65
N ARG A 291 30.14 5.01 20.19
CA ARG A 291 31.09 5.55 21.17
C ARG A 291 31.18 4.70 22.44
N GLU A 292 30.04 4.26 22.93
CA GLU A 292 29.94 3.39 24.11
C GLU A 292 30.62 2.04 23.87
N LEU A 293 30.34 1.38 22.73
CA LEU A 293 30.98 0.13 22.35
C LEU A 293 32.51 0.26 22.27
N VAL A 294 32.99 1.32 21.61
CA VAL A 294 34.45 1.57 21.49
C VAL A 294 35.07 1.86 22.86
N ALA A 295 34.40 2.63 23.75
CA ALA A 295 34.84 2.87 25.12
C ALA A 295 34.86 1.56 25.95
N GLY A 296 33.94 0.63 25.70
CA GLY A 296 33.91 -0.73 26.28
C GLY A 296 34.90 -1.72 25.66
N GLY A 297 35.79 -1.25 24.79
CA GLY A 297 36.82 -2.10 24.16
C GLY A 297 36.32 -3.01 23.04
N VAL A 298 35.11 -2.77 22.52
CA VAL A 298 34.56 -3.54 21.41
C VAL A 298 35.14 -3.04 20.08
N GLU A 299 35.70 -3.93 19.29
CA GLU A 299 36.16 -3.61 17.93
C GLU A 299 34.96 -3.47 17.01
N VAL A 300 34.59 -2.24 16.64
CA VAL A 300 33.55 -1.95 15.66
C VAL A 300 34.18 -1.88 14.27
N ARG A 301 33.81 -2.83 13.38
CA ARG A 301 34.36 -2.95 12.02
C ARG A 301 33.50 -2.25 10.96
N ALA A 302 32.17 -2.29 11.10
CA ALA A 302 31.27 -1.60 10.21
C ALA A 302 29.96 -1.25 10.93
N LEU A 303 29.37 -0.12 10.54
CA LEU A 303 28.02 0.28 10.89
C LEU A 303 27.26 0.58 9.60
N VAL A 304 26.31 -0.25 9.27
CA VAL A 304 25.51 -0.12 8.05
C VAL A 304 24.08 0.21 8.44
N PRO A 305 23.53 1.36 8.01
CA PRO A 305 22.12 1.62 8.23
C PRO A 305 21.32 0.56 7.50
N VAL A 306 20.55 -0.21 8.25
CA VAL A 306 19.52 -1.09 7.69
C VAL A 306 18.36 -0.18 7.41
N ARG A 307 18.11 0.11 6.15
CA ARG A 307 16.81 0.67 5.79
C ARG A 307 15.80 -0.41 6.15
N PRO A 308 14.93 -0.18 7.17
CA PRO A 308 13.85 -1.11 7.38
C PRO A 308 13.15 -1.21 6.04
N ASN A 309 13.14 -2.41 5.45
CA ASN A 309 12.31 -2.60 4.29
C ASN A 309 10.90 -2.85 4.84
N LEU A 310 9.91 -2.39 4.12
CA LEU A 310 8.52 -2.65 4.47
C LEU A 310 8.26 -4.18 4.60
N GLU A 311 9.08 -5.02 4.01
CA GLU A 311 8.95 -6.48 4.03
C GLU A 311 9.22 -7.05 5.43
N ASP A 312 10.29 -6.63 6.09
CA ASP A 312 10.60 -7.02 7.47
C ASP A 312 9.49 -6.53 8.41
N LEU A 313 9.07 -5.26 8.27
CA LEU A 313 7.99 -4.69 9.07
C LEU A 313 6.65 -5.42 8.81
N PHE A 314 6.37 -5.73 7.55
CA PHE A 314 5.17 -6.46 7.16
C PHE A 314 5.14 -7.86 7.77
N LEU A 315 6.26 -8.58 7.75
CA LEU A 315 6.42 -9.88 8.38
C LEU A 315 6.26 -9.77 9.91
N GLU A 316 6.92 -8.81 10.55
CA GLU A 316 6.78 -8.56 12.00
C GLU A 316 5.33 -8.26 12.39
N LEU A 317 4.65 -7.37 11.67
CA LEU A 317 3.27 -6.98 11.94
C LEU A 317 2.26 -8.09 11.65
N THR A 318 2.53 -8.95 10.65
CA THR A 318 1.59 -10.01 10.24
C THR A 318 1.86 -11.33 10.96
N GLU A 319 3.11 -11.65 11.32
CA GLU A 319 3.52 -12.88 12.00
C GLU A 319 3.66 -12.72 13.52
N GLY A 320 4.00 -11.53 14.02
CA GLY A 320 4.18 -11.22 15.46
C GLY A 320 2.93 -11.43 16.32
N GLY A 321 1.78 -11.66 15.74
CA GLY A 321 0.53 -12.03 16.43
C GLY A 321 0.39 -13.51 16.81
N LYS A 322 1.48 -14.29 16.80
CA LYS A 322 1.50 -15.70 17.22
C LYS A 322 1.99 -15.91 18.68
N ARG A 323 1.91 -14.90 19.54
CA ARG A 323 2.13 -15.08 20.98
C ARG A 323 0.86 -14.92 21.76
#